data_8f141475eed0f6309204ec26fe1b4d55
#
_entry.id   8f141475eed0f6309204ec26fe1b4d55
#
_cell.length_a   1.000
_cell.length_b   1.000
_cell.length_c   1.000
_cell.angle_alpha   90.00
_cell.angle_beta   90.00
_cell.angle_gamma   90.00
#
_symmetry.space_group_name_H-M   'P 1'
#
loop_
_entity.id
_entity.type
_entity.pdbx_description
1 polymer ?
#
loop_
_entity_poly.entity_id
_entity_poly.type
_entity_poly.pdbx_seq_one_letter_code
_entity_poly.pdbx_strand_id
1 'polypeptide(L)'
;MAKFVLPKFSNKEKNILIKHFSNTENSVFAITTAKQVDRGALMSRYSRTDKDMRRVFLDEFLKNKNRGEEFYTRVLLEYGDDSVAELGSAQIAIEGLSNIAVKKIEDRRIGFSYLEKSSRYVSWDKKLMVDTNFFVNQQ
;
A
#
# COMPACT_ATOMS: atom_id res chain seq x y z
N MET A 1 4.98 7.71 35.08
CA MET A 1 4.73 7.27 33.72
C MET A 1 3.26 6.90 33.57
N ALA A 2 2.51 7.51 32.66
CA ALA A 2 1.13 7.12 32.41
C ALA A 2 1.10 5.68 31.85
N LYS A 3 0.30 4.82 32.47
CA LYS A 3 0.14 3.42 32.04
C LYS A 3 -0.65 3.42 30.74
N PHE A 4 -0.11 2.84 29.66
CA PHE A 4 -0.86 2.65 28.44
C PHE A 4 -2.08 1.76 28.71
N VAL A 5 -3.27 2.26 28.42
CA VAL A 5 -4.52 1.54 28.61
C VAL A 5 -5.08 1.18 27.25
N LEU A 6 -5.27 -0.12 27.02
CA LEU A 6 -5.90 -0.61 25.79
C LEU A 6 -7.35 -0.09 25.69
N PRO A 7 -7.78 0.37 24.51
CA PRO A 7 -9.14 0.83 24.32
C PRO A 7 -10.14 -0.31 24.46
N LYS A 8 -11.29 -0.01 25.04
CA LYS A 8 -12.41 -0.96 25.13
C LYS A 8 -13.37 -0.73 23.96
N PHE A 9 -13.74 -1.81 23.29
CA PHE A 9 -14.71 -1.81 22.19
C PHE A 9 -15.92 -2.66 22.55
N SER A 10 -17.11 -2.21 22.16
CA SER A 10 -18.34 -3.00 22.25
C SER A 10 -18.29 -4.20 21.26
N ASN A 11 -19.14 -5.20 21.45
CA ASN A 11 -19.20 -6.35 20.55
C ASN A 11 -19.53 -5.95 19.11
N LYS A 12 -20.37 -4.93 18.91
CA LYS A 12 -20.67 -4.41 17.57
C LYS A 12 -19.44 -3.80 16.90
N GLU A 13 -18.68 -3.00 17.65
CA GLU A 13 -17.44 -2.38 17.17
C GLU A 13 -16.37 -3.45 16.86
N LYS A 14 -16.21 -4.46 17.73
CA LYS A 14 -15.27 -5.58 17.48
C LYS A 14 -15.61 -6.33 16.20
N ASN A 15 -16.88 -6.63 15.93
CA ASN A 15 -17.32 -7.30 14.71
C ASN A 15 -17.05 -6.50 13.42
N ILE A 16 -16.97 -5.17 13.53
CA ILE A 16 -16.55 -4.30 12.42
C ILE A 16 -15.03 -4.33 12.31
N LEU A 17 -14.34 -4.09 13.42
CA LEU A 17 -12.89 -3.92 13.45
C LEU A 17 -12.11 -5.15 12.98
N ILE A 18 -12.56 -6.39 13.28
CA ILE A 18 -11.88 -7.61 12.83
C ILE A 18 -11.82 -7.78 11.31
N LYS A 19 -12.63 -7.03 10.55
CA LYS A 19 -12.58 -7.00 9.08
C LYS A 19 -11.48 -6.09 8.53
N HIS A 20 -10.94 -5.22 9.38
CA HIS A 20 -9.99 -4.17 9.01
C HIS A 20 -8.69 -4.21 9.79
N PHE A 21 -8.66 -4.97 10.89
CA PHE A 21 -7.50 -5.12 11.77
C PHE A 21 -7.34 -6.57 12.19
N SER A 22 -6.10 -7.03 12.33
CA SER A 22 -5.79 -8.42 12.69
C SER A 22 -6.26 -8.81 14.09
N ASN A 23 -6.46 -7.86 14.98
CA ASN A 23 -7.06 -8.06 16.31
C ASN A 23 -7.63 -6.75 16.89
N THR A 24 -8.43 -6.88 17.96
CA THR A 24 -9.06 -5.75 18.66
C THR A 24 -8.61 -5.58 20.10
N GLU A 25 -7.73 -6.45 20.61
CA GLU A 25 -7.42 -6.55 22.03
C GLU A 25 -5.94 -6.32 22.36
N ASN A 26 -5.06 -6.44 21.39
CA ASN A 26 -3.62 -6.25 21.57
C ASN A 26 -3.16 -4.86 21.12
N SER A 27 -2.02 -4.42 21.64
CA SER A 27 -1.38 -3.17 21.23
C SER A 27 -0.64 -3.29 19.88
N VAL A 28 -0.34 -4.51 19.44
CA VAL A 28 0.29 -4.79 18.14
C VAL A 28 -0.73 -5.45 17.22
N PHE A 29 -1.00 -4.85 16.09
CA PHE A 29 -1.96 -5.32 15.10
C PHE A 29 -1.61 -4.86 13.70
N ALA A 30 -2.02 -5.63 12.70
CA ALA A 30 -1.92 -5.24 11.30
C ALA A 30 -3.21 -4.54 10.83
N ILE A 31 -3.07 -3.61 9.90
CA ILE A 31 -4.19 -2.98 9.19
C ILE A 31 -4.46 -3.83 7.97
N THR A 32 -5.65 -4.46 7.90
CA THR A 32 -6.05 -5.40 6.84
C THR A 32 -7.11 -4.82 5.90
N THR A 33 -7.43 -3.54 6.05
CA THR A 33 -8.34 -2.82 5.14
C THR A 33 -7.91 -3.01 3.68
N ALA A 34 -8.87 -3.33 2.79
CA ALA A 34 -8.59 -3.70 1.41
C ALA A 34 -7.96 -2.56 0.60
N LYS A 35 -8.50 -1.34 0.73
CA LYS A 35 -7.97 -0.16 0.03
C LYS A 35 -6.67 0.33 0.69
N GLN A 36 -5.59 0.37 -0.07
CA GLN A 36 -4.30 0.85 0.42
C GLN A 36 -4.31 2.35 0.74
N VAL A 37 -5.04 3.12 -0.05
CA VAL A 37 -5.28 4.55 0.19
C VAL A 37 -5.86 4.79 1.59
N ASP A 38 -6.82 3.96 2.01
CA ASP A 38 -7.41 4.04 3.35
C ASP A 38 -6.39 3.71 4.45
N ARG A 39 -5.45 2.78 4.20
CA ARG A 39 -4.39 2.44 5.16
C ARG A 39 -3.46 3.62 5.40
N GLY A 40 -2.97 4.25 4.35
CA GLY A 40 -2.09 5.40 4.44
C GLY A 40 -2.80 6.61 5.08
N ALA A 41 -4.04 6.89 4.66
CA ALA A 41 -4.85 7.96 5.24
C ALA A 41 -5.10 7.74 6.74
N LEU A 42 -5.41 6.51 7.14
CA LEU A 42 -5.62 6.15 8.54
C LEU A 42 -4.33 6.33 9.37
N MET A 43 -3.18 5.88 8.86
CA MET A 43 -1.88 6.07 9.51
C MET A 43 -1.54 7.54 9.69
N SER A 44 -1.71 8.34 8.65
CA SER A 44 -1.47 9.76 8.68
C SER A 44 -2.40 10.47 9.68
N ARG A 45 -3.68 10.11 9.68
CA ARG A 45 -4.63 10.69 10.66
C ARG A 45 -4.31 10.28 12.09
N TYR A 46 -3.92 9.02 12.30
CA TYR A 46 -3.51 8.52 13.60
C TYR A 46 -2.28 9.26 14.15
N SER A 47 -1.31 9.59 13.33
CA SER A 47 -0.11 10.33 13.76
C SER A 47 -0.40 11.74 14.31
N ARG A 48 -1.60 12.26 14.09
CA ARG A 48 -2.02 13.63 14.47
C ARG A 48 -3.13 13.64 15.52
N THR A 49 -3.33 12.54 16.26
CA THR A 49 -4.34 12.41 17.30
C THR A 49 -3.82 11.55 18.46
N ASP A 50 -4.37 11.75 19.64
CA ASP A 50 -4.12 10.94 20.83
C ASP A 50 -4.98 9.67 20.92
N LYS A 51 -5.95 9.52 19.99
CA LYS A 51 -6.84 8.37 19.95
C LYS A 51 -6.13 7.11 19.48
N ASP A 52 -6.59 5.93 19.92
CA ASP A 52 -6.24 4.64 19.33
C ASP A 52 -6.66 4.59 17.84
N MET A 53 -5.84 3.97 17.00
CA MET A 53 -6.06 3.89 15.55
C MET A 53 -7.41 3.26 15.19
N ARG A 54 -7.85 2.22 15.89
CA ARG A 54 -9.14 1.55 15.68
C ARG A 54 -10.30 2.46 16.05
N ARG A 55 -10.12 3.34 17.04
CA ARG A 55 -11.10 4.37 17.37
C ARG A 55 -11.18 5.44 16.29
N VAL A 56 -10.05 5.87 15.75
CA VAL A 56 -10.01 6.79 14.59
C VAL A 56 -10.74 6.18 13.39
N PHE A 57 -10.51 4.89 13.12
CA PHE A 57 -11.20 4.19 12.04
C PHE A 57 -12.73 4.20 12.21
N LEU A 58 -13.22 3.84 13.40
CA LEU A 58 -14.67 3.82 13.69
C LEU A 58 -15.29 5.21 13.58
N ASP A 59 -14.60 6.23 14.08
CA ASP A 59 -15.14 7.59 14.16
C ASP A 59 -15.16 8.29 12.80
N GLU A 60 -14.13 8.08 11.96
CA GLU A 60 -13.89 8.89 10.77
C GLU A 60 -13.99 8.11 9.45
N PHE A 61 -13.51 6.86 9.40
CA PHE A 61 -13.42 6.10 8.13
C PHE A 61 -14.62 5.19 7.89
N LEU A 62 -15.21 4.64 8.94
CA LEU A 62 -16.37 3.76 8.79
C LEU A 62 -17.57 4.48 8.17
N LYS A 63 -17.77 5.75 8.46
CA LYS A 63 -18.91 6.54 8.02
C LYS A 63 -18.75 7.11 6.60
N ASN A 64 -17.53 7.27 6.14
CA ASN A 64 -17.24 7.82 4.81
C ASN A 64 -16.36 6.85 4.03
N LYS A 65 -16.96 6.18 3.04
CA LYS A 65 -16.25 5.19 2.19
C LYS A 65 -15.18 5.79 1.28
N ASN A 66 -15.23 7.10 1.03
CA ASN A 66 -14.27 7.82 0.20
C ASN A 66 -13.25 8.61 1.04
N ARG A 67 -13.27 8.44 2.36
CA ARG A 67 -12.44 9.22 3.29
C ARG A 67 -10.94 9.13 2.95
N GLY A 68 -10.48 7.94 2.57
CA GLY A 68 -9.10 7.73 2.17
C GLY A 68 -8.71 8.55 0.94
N GLU A 69 -9.52 8.48 -0.11
CA GLU A 69 -9.27 9.20 -1.38
C GLU A 69 -9.32 10.72 -1.18
N GLU A 70 -10.34 11.23 -0.48
CA GLU A 70 -10.44 12.65 -0.13
C GLU A 70 -9.26 13.14 0.69
N PHE A 71 -8.82 12.32 1.65
CA PHE A 71 -7.69 12.64 2.51
C PHE A 71 -6.39 12.69 1.71
N TYR A 72 -6.14 11.68 0.85
CA TYR A 72 -4.93 11.64 0.01
C TYR A 72 -4.88 12.80 -0.98
N THR A 73 -5.99 13.08 -1.65
CA THR A 73 -6.09 14.24 -2.56
C THR A 73 -5.69 15.52 -1.86
N ARG A 74 -6.23 15.78 -0.68
CA ARG A 74 -5.91 16.97 0.11
C ARG A 74 -4.47 16.99 0.59
N VAL A 75 -3.98 15.89 1.16
CA VAL A 75 -2.63 15.85 1.77
C VAL A 75 -1.54 15.91 0.71
N LEU A 76 -1.70 15.21 -0.42
CA LEU A 76 -0.69 15.20 -1.48
C LEU A 76 -0.74 16.49 -2.33
N LEU A 77 -1.94 16.94 -2.69
CA LEU A 77 -2.08 18.10 -3.60
C LEU A 77 -1.99 19.44 -2.87
N GLU A 78 -2.49 19.53 -1.64
CA GLU A 78 -2.52 20.80 -0.90
C GLU A 78 -1.30 21.00 0.00
N TYR A 79 -0.77 19.93 0.61
CA TYR A 79 0.29 20.02 1.61
C TYR A 79 1.63 19.42 1.17
N GLY A 80 1.69 18.66 0.07
CA GLY A 80 2.92 18.06 -0.45
C GLY A 80 3.58 17.08 0.56
N ASP A 81 2.79 16.36 1.36
CA ASP A 81 3.31 15.45 2.41
C ASP A 81 3.67 14.09 1.79
N ASP A 82 4.87 13.99 1.23
CA ASP A 82 5.40 12.77 0.59
C ASP A 82 5.49 11.59 1.56
N SER A 83 5.65 11.84 2.85
CA SER A 83 5.73 10.77 3.87
C SER A 83 4.43 9.96 3.98
N VAL A 84 3.29 10.56 3.66
CA VAL A 84 1.99 9.87 3.59
C VAL A 84 1.90 9.01 2.33
N ALA A 85 2.48 9.47 1.22
CA ALA A 85 2.50 8.72 -0.03
C ALA A 85 3.28 7.41 0.10
N GLU A 86 4.36 7.38 0.87
CA GLU A 86 5.16 6.17 1.14
C GLU A 86 4.36 5.06 1.87
N LEU A 87 3.28 5.40 2.55
CA LEU A 87 2.39 4.44 3.21
C LEU A 87 1.41 3.75 2.25
N GLY A 88 1.31 4.24 1.02
CA GLY A 88 0.57 3.61 -0.07
C GLY A 88 1.49 2.69 -0.86
N SER A 89 1.03 1.50 -1.22
CA SER A 89 1.74 0.58 -2.10
C SER A 89 0.84 0.13 -3.24
N ALA A 90 1.42 -0.13 -4.41
CA ALA A 90 0.72 -0.66 -5.56
C ALA A 90 1.49 -1.87 -6.12
N GLN A 91 0.77 -2.91 -6.52
CA GLN A 91 1.33 -4.03 -7.25
C GLN A 91 1.13 -3.76 -8.76
N ILE A 92 2.24 -3.75 -9.50
CA ILE A 92 2.25 -3.48 -10.93
C ILE A 92 2.84 -4.71 -11.63
N ALA A 93 2.11 -5.26 -12.60
CA ALA A 93 2.62 -6.28 -13.49
C ALA A 93 3.11 -5.62 -14.80
N ILE A 94 4.30 -5.98 -15.24
CA ILE A 94 4.86 -5.54 -16.51
C ILE A 94 5.14 -6.80 -17.34
N GLU A 95 4.46 -6.94 -18.46
CA GLU A 95 4.60 -8.08 -19.36
C GLU A 95 5.32 -7.69 -20.66
N GLY A 96 5.94 -8.67 -21.30
CA GLY A 96 6.65 -8.47 -22.58
C GLY A 96 7.95 -7.69 -22.47
N LEU A 97 8.52 -7.57 -21.26
CA LEU A 97 9.77 -6.87 -21.03
C LEU A 97 10.98 -7.76 -21.35
N SER A 98 12.00 -7.21 -22.01
CA SER A 98 13.24 -7.95 -22.22
C SER A 98 14.07 -8.05 -20.95
N ASN A 99 14.90 -9.09 -20.80
CA ASN A 99 15.79 -9.27 -19.65
C ASN A 99 16.75 -8.08 -19.46
N ILE A 100 17.13 -7.39 -20.52
CA ILE A 100 17.97 -6.19 -20.45
C ILE A 100 17.20 -5.04 -19.81
N ALA A 101 15.92 -4.85 -20.21
CA ALA A 101 15.07 -3.82 -19.64
C ALA A 101 14.71 -4.10 -18.16
N VAL A 102 14.49 -5.38 -17.82
CA VAL A 102 14.31 -5.81 -16.42
C VAL A 102 15.48 -5.38 -15.56
N LYS A 103 16.72 -5.64 -15.99
CA LYS A 103 17.94 -5.21 -15.30
C LYS A 103 17.97 -3.70 -15.02
N LYS A 104 17.54 -2.90 -15.98
CA LYS A 104 17.46 -1.44 -15.83
C LYS A 104 16.42 -0.99 -14.82
N ILE A 105 15.26 -1.65 -14.78
CA ILE A 105 14.19 -1.34 -13.83
C ILE A 105 14.61 -1.73 -12.41
N GLU A 106 15.26 -2.89 -12.26
CA GLU A 106 15.67 -3.41 -10.96
C GLU A 106 16.92 -2.77 -10.36
N ASP A 107 17.62 -1.95 -11.12
CA ASP A 107 18.85 -1.28 -10.69
C ASP A 107 18.62 -0.35 -9.48
N ARG A 108 17.39 0.12 -9.27
CA ARG A 108 16.99 0.95 -8.14
C ARG A 108 15.94 0.26 -7.29
N ARG A 109 16.34 -0.15 -6.08
CA ARG A 109 15.46 -0.90 -5.15
C ARG A 109 14.80 -0.05 -4.07
N ILE A 110 15.15 1.22 -3.93
CA ILE A 110 14.56 2.06 -2.89
C ILE A 110 13.07 2.28 -3.18
N GLY A 111 12.23 1.82 -2.26
CA GLY A 111 10.77 1.89 -2.41
C GLY A 111 10.14 0.83 -3.32
N PHE A 112 10.94 -0.10 -3.88
CA PHE A 112 10.46 -1.14 -4.79
C PHE A 112 10.86 -2.54 -4.34
N SER A 113 9.95 -3.49 -4.55
CA SER A 113 10.19 -4.92 -4.42
C SER A 113 9.83 -5.61 -5.72
N TYR A 114 10.77 -6.37 -6.29
CA TYR A 114 10.62 -6.99 -7.60
C TYR A 114 10.44 -8.50 -7.49
N LEU A 115 9.59 -9.04 -8.36
CA LEU A 115 9.42 -10.46 -8.57
C LEU A 115 9.42 -10.74 -10.08
N GLU A 116 10.47 -11.41 -10.56
CA GLU A 116 10.57 -11.84 -11.94
C GLU A 116 9.99 -13.24 -12.15
N LYS A 117 9.56 -13.54 -13.41
CA LYS A 117 9.29 -14.93 -13.82
C LYS A 117 10.56 -15.75 -13.71
N SER A 118 10.50 -16.83 -12.93
CA SER A 118 11.65 -17.70 -12.74
C SER A 118 11.88 -18.59 -13.96
N SER A 119 13.08 -18.53 -14.53
CA SER A 119 13.53 -19.45 -15.57
C SER A 119 13.62 -20.92 -15.14
N ARG A 120 13.57 -21.18 -13.82
CA ARG A 120 13.53 -22.55 -13.26
C ARG A 120 12.15 -23.21 -13.40
N TYR A 121 11.09 -22.40 -13.50
CA TYR A 121 9.71 -22.89 -13.54
C TYR A 121 9.01 -22.60 -14.86
N VAL A 122 9.52 -21.68 -15.67
CA VAL A 122 8.92 -21.29 -16.94
C VAL A 122 9.91 -21.63 -18.07
N SER A 123 9.48 -22.49 -19.02
CA SER A 123 10.28 -22.78 -20.21
C SER A 123 10.31 -21.57 -21.14
N TRP A 124 11.51 -21.28 -21.69
CA TRP A 124 11.78 -20.23 -22.65
C TRP A 124 11.90 -20.74 -24.07
N ASP A 125 11.23 -21.87 -24.40
CA ASP A 125 11.34 -22.56 -25.71
C ASP A 125 10.79 -21.71 -26.88
N LYS A 126 9.98 -20.71 -26.57
CA LYS A 126 9.54 -19.74 -27.60
C LYS A 126 10.54 -18.61 -27.66
N LYS A 127 11.31 -18.54 -28.73
CA LYS A 127 12.19 -17.40 -29.04
C LYS A 127 11.33 -16.15 -29.24
N LEU A 128 11.15 -15.38 -28.18
CA LEU A 128 10.69 -14.00 -28.26
C LEU A 128 11.92 -13.15 -28.60
N MET A 129 12.19 -13.00 -29.90
CA MET A 129 13.13 -12.00 -30.37
C MET A 129 12.44 -10.64 -30.25
N VAL A 130 13.03 -9.75 -29.47
CA VAL A 130 12.71 -8.32 -29.57
C VAL A 130 13.16 -7.86 -30.94
N ASP A 131 12.25 -7.29 -31.72
CA ASP A 131 12.62 -6.68 -33.01
C ASP A 131 13.50 -5.46 -32.72
N THR A 132 14.81 -5.66 -32.88
CA THR A 132 15.79 -4.59 -32.67
C THR A 132 15.65 -3.45 -33.68
N ASN A 133 14.95 -3.67 -34.82
CA ASN A 133 14.66 -2.62 -35.78
C ASN A 133 13.75 -1.52 -35.26
N PHE A 134 12.97 -1.80 -34.21
CA PHE A 134 12.18 -0.78 -33.52
C PHE A 134 13.05 0.36 -32.95
N PHE A 135 14.26 0.05 -32.51
CA PHE A 135 15.17 1.03 -31.93
C PHE A 135 16.05 1.77 -32.96
N VAL A 136 16.19 1.22 -34.14
CA VAL A 136 17.03 1.81 -35.22
C VAL A 136 16.26 2.87 -36.01
N ASN A 137 14.95 2.77 -36.08
CA ASN A 137 14.11 3.67 -36.88
C ASN A 137 13.61 4.92 -36.16
N GLN A 138 14.17 5.24 -34.97
CA GLN A 138 13.83 6.47 -34.20
C GLN A 138 14.95 7.52 -34.22
N GLN A 139 15.84 7.46 -35.20
CA GLN A 139 16.81 8.56 -35.47
C GLN A 139 16.34 9.47 -36.57
#